data_14a9639feef0faa3758bc270950614af
#
_entry.id   14a9639feef0faa3758bc270950614af
#
_cell.length_a   1.000
_cell.length_b   1.000
_cell.length_c   1.000
_cell.angle_alpha   90.00
_cell.angle_beta   90.00
_cell.angle_gamma   90.00
#
_symmetry.space_group_name_H-M   'P 1'
#
loop_
_entity.id
_entity.type
_entity.pdbx_description
1 polymer ?
#
loop_
_entity_poly.entity_id
_entity_poly.type
_entity_poly.pdbx_seq_one_letter_code
_entity_poly.pdbx_strand_id
1 'polypeptide(L)'
;CAGAKTYQVPTITNITATAAGISSFRPIQQRLRVWMEKRAQEGEWVSVSEALDLQGQLNQAVSRGGPLINHLVGNAGSRALADAANHFREQYDLPPEQIQAWQACIRKQAEQRQSLDETFRYELLFAGSAIDTAYGQGVGALTGGGNSLRFLSPLAVFMGSSPRKTRAHFNDYYSHLIHES
;
A
#
# COMPACT_ATOMS: atom_id res chain seq x y z
N CYS A 1 5.65 -22.95 2.17
CA CYS A 1 4.57 -21.96 1.90
C CYS A 1 3.35 -22.75 1.44
N ALA A 2 2.42 -23.02 2.36
CA ALA A 2 1.13 -23.61 2.05
C ALA A 2 0.32 -22.58 1.25
N GLY A 3 -0.34 -23.02 0.16
CA GLY A 3 -1.04 -22.16 -0.77
C GLY A 3 -2.15 -21.32 -0.13
N ALA A 4 -1.76 -20.19 0.41
CA ALA A 4 -2.70 -19.17 0.82
C ALA A 4 -3.42 -18.65 -0.44
N LYS A 5 -4.75 -18.66 -0.43
CA LYS A 5 -5.57 -18.03 -1.46
C LYS A 5 -5.08 -16.60 -1.63
N THR A 6 -4.61 -16.26 -2.82
CA THR A 6 -4.17 -14.89 -3.14
C THR A 6 -5.34 -13.96 -2.90
N TYR A 7 -5.24 -13.13 -1.86
CA TYR A 7 -6.22 -12.08 -1.62
C TYR A 7 -5.99 -11.00 -2.67
N GLN A 8 -6.90 -10.92 -3.64
CA GLN A 8 -6.89 -9.84 -4.62
C GLN A 8 -7.63 -8.65 -4.02
N VAL A 9 -6.89 -7.59 -3.71
CA VAL A 9 -7.52 -6.30 -3.40
C VAL A 9 -8.15 -5.78 -4.69
N PRO A 10 -9.43 -5.38 -4.67
CA PRO A 10 -10.06 -4.78 -5.84
C PRO A 10 -9.24 -3.57 -6.31
N THR A 11 -9.01 -3.48 -7.62
CA THR A 11 -8.34 -2.31 -8.20
C THR A 11 -9.12 -1.05 -7.87
N ILE A 12 -8.50 -0.14 -7.12
CA ILE A 12 -9.16 1.09 -6.67
C ILE A 12 -9.01 2.13 -7.78
N THR A 13 -10.03 2.24 -8.60
CA THR A 13 -10.12 3.26 -9.66
C THR A 13 -11.03 4.43 -9.26
N ASN A 14 -11.68 4.36 -8.09
CA ASN A 14 -12.63 5.36 -7.62
C ASN A 14 -12.17 5.98 -6.31
N ILE A 15 -12.21 7.31 -6.24
CA ILE A 15 -11.79 8.11 -5.08
C ILE A 15 -12.54 7.77 -3.79
N THR A 16 -13.78 7.31 -3.88
CA THR A 16 -14.61 6.97 -2.72
C THR A 16 -14.25 5.64 -2.06
N ALA A 17 -13.56 4.74 -2.78
CA ALA A 17 -13.24 3.40 -2.30
C ALA A 17 -11.93 3.32 -1.48
N THR A 18 -11.07 4.33 -1.58
CA THR A 18 -9.66 4.24 -1.11
C THR A 18 -9.50 4.37 0.40
N ALA A 19 -10.37 5.12 1.07
CA ALA A 19 -10.12 5.50 2.46
C ALA A 19 -10.35 4.39 3.50
N ALA A 20 -11.25 3.45 3.23
CA ALA A 20 -11.68 2.46 4.21
C ALA A 20 -10.63 1.38 4.52
N GLY A 21 -9.80 0.99 3.54
CA GLY A 21 -8.81 -0.08 3.71
C GLY A 21 -7.53 0.37 4.41
N ILE A 22 -7.04 1.56 4.12
CA ILE A 22 -5.75 2.07 4.63
C ILE A 22 -5.81 2.35 6.13
N SER A 23 -6.91 2.92 6.62
CA SER A 23 -7.08 3.24 8.04
C SER A 23 -7.05 2.01 8.96
N SER A 24 -7.51 0.86 8.46
CA SER A 24 -7.52 -0.40 9.20
C SER A 24 -6.18 -1.14 9.14
N PHE A 25 -5.31 -0.80 8.20
CA PHE A 25 -4.08 -1.55 7.94
C PHE A 25 -3.08 -1.46 9.10
N ARG A 26 -2.82 -0.25 9.60
CA ARG A 26 -1.88 -0.02 10.71
C ARG A 26 -2.29 -0.75 12.01
N PRO A 27 -3.54 -0.69 12.47
CA PRO A 27 -3.98 -1.48 13.62
C PRO A 27 -3.80 -2.98 13.44
N ILE A 28 -4.03 -3.52 12.24
CA ILE A 28 -3.82 -4.95 11.95
C ILE A 28 -2.35 -5.31 12.09
N GLN A 29 -1.45 -4.52 11.51
CA GLN A 29 0.00 -4.74 11.63
C GLN A 29 0.48 -4.71 13.08
N GLN A 30 -0.01 -3.75 13.87
CA GLN A 30 0.36 -3.66 15.29
C GLN A 30 -0.10 -4.88 16.08
N ARG A 31 -1.33 -5.35 15.88
CA ARG A 31 -1.84 -6.57 16.53
C ARG A 31 -1.05 -7.80 16.13
N LEU A 32 -0.72 -7.92 14.84
CA LEU A 32 0.06 -9.03 14.33
C LEU A 32 1.46 -9.04 14.93
N ARG A 33 2.10 -7.88 15.10
CA ARG A 33 3.41 -7.77 15.75
C ARG A 33 3.36 -8.21 17.21
N VAL A 34 2.37 -7.76 17.98
CA VAL A 34 2.20 -8.19 19.38
C VAL A 34 1.97 -9.71 19.48
N TRP A 35 1.20 -10.25 18.55
CA TRP A 35 0.95 -11.69 18.48
C TRP A 35 2.23 -12.46 18.15
N MET A 36 3.02 -12.00 17.16
CA MET A 36 4.31 -12.62 16.82
C MET A 36 5.29 -12.59 17.99
N GLU A 37 5.37 -11.47 18.73
CA GLU A 37 6.22 -11.36 19.90
C GLU A 37 5.88 -12.41 20.97
N LYS A 38 4.58 -12.56 21.25
CA LYS A 38 4.12 -13.60 22.19
C LYS A 38 4.52 -15.01 21.72
N ARG A 39 4.33 -15.34 20.43
CA ARG A 39 4.71 -16.65 19.87
C ARG A 39 6.21 -16.87 19.88
N ALA A 40 7.00 -15.83 19.64
CA ALA A 40 8.45 -15.89 19.73
C ALA A 40 8.93 -16.22 21.15
N GLN A 41 8.31 -15.61 22.18
CA GLN A 41 8.60 -15.92 23.59
C GLN A 41 8.24 -17.36 23.96
N GLU A 42 7.22 -17.94 23.31
CA GLU A 42 6.81 -19.34 23.47
C GLU A 42 7.68 -20.30 22.63
N GLY A 43 8.61 -19.80 21.79
CA GLY A 43 9.45 -20.60 20.89
C GLY A 43 8.71 -21.16 19.67
N GLU A 44 7.51 -20.66 19.37
CA GLU A 44 6.66 -21.13 18.27
C GLU A 44 7.06 -20.49 16.92
N TRP A 45 8.27 -20.76 16.45
CA TRP A 45 8.86 -20.12 15.26
C TRP A 45 8.09 -20.39 13.96
N VAL A 46 7.41 -21.51 13.85
CA VAL A 46 6.54 -21.80 12.68
C VAL A 46 5.41 -20.80 12.62
N SER A 47 4.73 -20.55 13.73
CA SER A 47 3.66 -19.57 13.84
C SER A 47 4.14 -18.14 13.53
N VAL A 48 5.33 -17.77 14.02
CA VAL A 48 5.95 -16.47 13.72
C VAL A 48 6.21 -16.32 12.21
N SER A 49 6.72 -17.39 11.58
CA SER A 49 7.01 -17.40 10.13
C SER A 49 5.75 -17.25 9.28
N GLU A 50 4.68 -17.95 9.66
CA GLU A 50 3.38 -17.83 8.98
C GLU A 50 2.81 -16.41 9.10
N ALA A 51 2.97 -15.77 10.26
CA ALA A 51 2.55 -14.40 10.47
C ALA A 51 3.39 -13.38 9.69
N LEU A 52 4.71 -13.59 9.59
CA LEU A 52 5.58 -12.76 8.75
C LEU A 52 5.20 -12.88 7.27
N ASP A 53 4.90 -14.09 6.77
CA ASP A 53 4.44 -14.29 5.40
C ASP A 53 3.07 -13.64 5.16
N LEU A 54 2.13 -13.81 6.08
CA LEU A 54 0.82 -13.15 6.03
C LEU A 54 0.94 -11.62 6.00
N GLN A 55 1.78 -11.05 6.86
CA GLN A 55 2.02 -9.61 6.87
C GLN A 55 2.60 -9.12 5.55
N GLY A 56 3.53 -9.88 4.96
CA GLY A 56 4.09 -9.57 3.65
C GLY A 56 3.05 -9.60 2.54
N GLN A 57 2.17 -10.59 2.53
CA GLN A 57 1.06 -10.67 1.58
C GLN A 57 0.09 -9.49 1.73
N LEU A 58 -0.23 -9.10 2.97
CA LEU A 58 -1.05 -7.92 3.24
C LEU A 58 -0.40 -6.62 2.75
N ASN A 59 0.92 -6.46 2.96
CA ASN A 59 1.67 -5.31 2.48
C ASN A 59 1.62 -5.21 0.94
N GLN A 60 1.81 -6.34 0.25
CA GLN A 60 1.68 -6.41 -1.20
C GLN A 60 0.26 -6.11 -1.68
N ALA A 61 -0.74 -6.69 -1.02
CA ALA A 61 -2.13 -6.46 -1.36
C ALA A 61 -2.51 -4.98 -1.26
N VAL A 62 -2.03 -4.29 -0.22
CA VAL A 62 -2.27 -2.85 -0.04
C VAL A 62 -1.51 -2.02 -1.08
N SER A 63 -0.27 -2.41 -1.44
CA SER A 63 0.54 -1.65 -2.39
C SER A 63 0.09 -1.76 -3.83
N ARG A 64 -0.67 -2.83 -4.19
CA ARG A 64 -1.06 -3.12 -5.58
C ARG A 64 -2.42 -2.53 -5.94
N GLY A 65 -2.54 -2.11 -7.21
CA GLY A 65 -3.82 -1.73 -7.80
C GLY A 65 -4.45 -0.47 -7.22
N GLY A 66 -3.68 0.36 -6.53
CA GLY A 66 -4.16 1.60 -5.92
C GLY A 66 -3.28 2.80 -6.23
N PRO A 67 -3.72 4.00 -5.81
CA PRO A 67 -2.97 5.24 -5.98
C PRO A 67 -1.65 5.20 -5.19
N LEU A 68 -0.78 6.19 -5.43
CA LEU A 68 0.56 6.30 -4.83
C LEU A 68 0.56 6.13 -3.30
N ILE A 69 -0.46 6.62 -2.63
CA ILE A 69 -0.58 6.47 -1.16
C ILE A 69 -0.65 4.99 -0.74
N ASN A 70 -1.32 4.13 -1.50
CA ASN A 70 -1.39 2.70 -1.23
C ASN A 70 -0.01 2.05 -1.36
N HIS A 71 0.73 2.43 -2.41
CA HIS A 71 2.10 1.97 -2.63
C HIS A 71 3.03 2.38 -1.49
N LEU A 72 2.96 3.64 -1.04
CA LEU A 72 3.74 4.15 0.09
C LEU A 72 3.40 3.42 1.41
N VAL A 73 2.12 3.18 1.68
CA VAL A 73 1.66 2.45 2.88
C VAL A 73 2.12 0.99 2.84
N GLY A 74 2.00 0.30 1.71
CA GLY A 74 2.49 -1.06 1.54
C GLY A 74 4.01 -1.18 1.69
N ASN A 75 4.78 -0.20 1.15
CA ASN A 75 6.23 -0.14 1.31
C ASN A 75 6.65 0.13 2.76
N ALA A 76 5.96 1.04 3.46
CA ALA A 76 6.19 1.27 4.89
C ALA A 76 5.92 0.00 5.71
N GLY A 77 4.86 -0.75 5.37
CA GLY A 77 4.56 -2.05 5.95
C GLY A 77 5.64 -3.09 5.70
N SER A 78 6.20 -3.14 4.49
CA SER A 78 7.29 -4.05 4.15
C SER A 78 8.59 -3.73 4.89
N ARG A 79 8.86 -2.43 5.13
CA ARG A 79 9.99 -2.01 5.98
C ARG A 79 9.78 -2.44 7.42
N ALA A 80 8.59 -2.21 7.98
CA ALA A 80 8.24 -2.65 9.34
C ALA A 80 8.34 -4.18 9.51
N LEU A 81 8.04 -4.95 8.46
CA LEU A 81 8.22 -6.40 8.44
C LEU A 81 9.70 -6.80 8.53
N ALA A 82 10.56 -6.16 7.75
CA ALA A 82 12.01 -6.41 7.79
C ALA A 82 12.60 -6.04 9.15
N ASP A 83 12.16 -4.92 9.72
CA ASP A 83 12.56 -4.48 11.06
C ASP A 83 12.11 -5.49 12.14
N ALA A 84 10.90 -6.05 12.03
CA ALA A 84 10.42 -7.10 12.93
C ALA A 84 11.25 -8.39 12.83
N ALA A 85 11.57 -8.84 11.62
CA ALA A 85 12.40 -10.03 11.41
C ALA A 85 13.82 -9.83 11.96
N ASN A 86 14.42 -8.66 11.79
CA ASN A 86 15.71 -8.31 12.38
C ASN A 86 15.64 -8.27 13.91
N HIS A 87 14.59 -7.67 14.48
CA HIS A 87 14.37 -7.65 15.92
C HIS A 87 14.34 -9.08 16.50
N PHE A 88 13.58 -9.99 15.91
CA PHE A 88 13.55 -11.39 16.39
C PHE A 88 14.90 -12.07 16.26
N ARG A 89 15.64 -11.83 15.18
CA ARG A 89 16.99 -12.37 15.00
C ARG A 89 17.97 -11.88 16.08
N GLU A 90 17.83 -10.65 16.52
CA GLU A 90 18.71 -10.04 17.53
C GLU A 90 18.33 -10.45 18.97
N GLN A 91 17.05 -10.69 19.22
CA GLN A 91 16.54 -10.98 20.55
C GLN A 91 16.54 -12.47 20.89
N TYR A 92 16.53 -13.33 19.88
CA TYR A 92 16.38 -14.79 20.06
C TYR A 92 17.46 -15.56 19.30
N ASP A 93 17.89 -16.67 19.89
CA ASP A 93 18.81 -17.60 19.22
C ASP A 93 18.04 -18.46 18.21
N LEU A 94 17.95 -17.95 16.99
CA LEU A 94 17.17 -18.58 15.92
C LEU A 94 18.00 -19.63 15.19
N PRO A 95 17.41 -20.80 14.85
CA PRO A 95 18.05 -21.77 13.98
C PRO A 95 18.44 -21.13 12.63
N PRO A 96 19.63 -21.46 12.08
CA PRO A 96 20.10 -20.90 10.80
C PRO A 96 19.11 -21.11 9.64
N GLU A 97 18.45 -22.26 9.59
CA GLU A 97 17.41 -22.58 8.60
C GLU A 97 16.21 -21.63 8.70
N GLN A 98 15.85 -21.19 9.90
CA GLN A 98 14.77 -20.26 10.13
C GLN A 98 15.14 -18.86 9.61
N ILE A 99 16.36 -18.41 9.85
CA ILE A 99 16.89 -17.15 9.34
C ILE A 99 16.88 -17.15 7.81
N GLN A 100 17.36 -18.25 7.18
CA GLN A 100 17.37 -18.40 5.74
C GLN A 100 15.95 -18.39 5.15
N ALA A 101 14.99 -19.07 5.78
CA ALA A 101 13.60 -19.07 5.35
C ALA A 101 12.98 -17.68 5.38
N TRP A 102 13.24 -16.89 6.43
CA TRP A 102 12.74 -15.52 6.54
C TRP A 102 13.39 -14.59 5.50
N GLN A 103 14.71 -14.71 5.29
CA GLN A 103 15.40 -13.94 4.25
C GLN A 103 14.85 -14.26 2.85
N ALA A 104 14.59 -15.53 2.56
CA ALA A 104 14.00 -15.93 1.28
C ALA A 104 12.59 -15.38 1.11
N CYS A 105 11.76 -15.40 2.17
CA CYS A 105 10.42 -14.82 2.17
C CYS A 105 10.46 -13.32 1.89
N ILE A 106 11.27 -12.56 2.62
CA ILE A 106 11.41 -11.10 2.46
C ILE A 106 11.93 -10.76 1.06
N ARG A 107 12.91 -11.51 0.54
CA ARG A 107 13.44 -11.32 -0.82
C ARG A 107 12.36 -11.54 -1.88
N LYS A 108 11.62 -12.65 -1.79
CA LYS A 108 10.50 -12.95 -2.69
C LYS A 108 9.46 -11.83 -2.69
N GLN A 109 9.14 -11.27 -1.53
CA GLN A 109 8.20 -10.15 -1.42
C GLN A 109 8.76 -8.88 -2.05
N ALA A 110 10.06 -8.62 -1.90
CA ALA A 110 10.72 -7.48 -2.55
C ALA A 110 10.69 -7.58 -4.08
N GLU A 111 10.92 -8.76 -4.63
CA GLU A 111 10.87 -9.04 -6.07
C GLU A 111 9.45 -8.90 -6.66
N GLN A 112 8.44 -9.13 -5.86
CA GLN A 112 7.03 -9.05 -6.26
C GLN A 112 6.41 -7.67 -6.07
N ARG A 113 7.20 -6.64 -5.73
CA ARG A 113 6.69 -5.28 -5.58
C ARG A 113 6.16 -4.73 -6.91
N GLN A 114 5.09 -3.97 -6.81
CA GLN A 114 4.60 -3.18 -7.93
C GLN A 114 5.65 -2.14 -8.33
N SER A 115 5.87 -1.96 -9.63
CA SER A 115 6.78 -0.93 -10.13
C SER A 115 6.21 0.47 -9.89
N LEU A 116 7.10 1.49 -9.87
CA LEU A 116 6.66 2.88 -9.79
C LEU A 116 5.87 3.29 -11.03
N ASP A 117 6.26 2.82 -12.21
CA ASP A 117 5.54 3.04 -13.47
C ASP A 117 4.07 2.59 -13.36
N GLU A 118 3.85 1.37 -12.90
CA GLU A 118 2.49 0.85 -12.68
C GLU A 118 1.75 1.66 -11.62
N THR A 119 2.42 2.09 -10.55
CA THR A 119 1.85 2.94 -9.51
C THR A 119 1.40 4.28 -10.06
N PHE A 120 2.21 4.92 -10.92
CA PHE A 120 1.85 6.20 -11.54
C PHE A 120 0.70 6.07 -12.54
N ARG A 121 0.58 4.93 -13.23
CA ARG A 121 -0.59 4.65 -14.08
C ARG A 121 -1.88 4.58 -13.25
N TYR A 122 -1.85 3.93 -12.10
CA TYR A 122 -3.01 3.92 -11.18
C TYR A 122 -3.30 5.31 -10.60
N GLU A 123 -2.27 6.09 -10.26
CA GLU A 123 -2.45 7.47 -9.80
C GLU A 123 -3.12 8.33 -10.86
N LEU A 124 -2.74 8.18 -12.13
CA LEU A 124 -3.35 8.89 -13.25
C LEU A 124 -4.84 8.55 -13.40
N LEU A 125 -5.19 7.25 -13.31
CA LEU A 125 -6.59 6.81 -13.36
C LEU A 125 -7.40 7.36 -12.18
N PHE A 126 -6.81 7.33 -10.99
CA PHE A 126 -7.42 7.85 -9.78
C PHE A 126 -7.64 9.37 -9.86
N ALA A 127 -6.63 10.12 -10.29
CA ALA A 127 -6.74 11.56 -10.49
C ALA A 127 -7.78 11.93 -11.57
N GLY A 128 -7.83 11.15 -12.66
CA GLY A 128 -8.85 11.28 -13.69
C GLY A 128 -10.27 11.10 -13.13
N SER A 129 -10.49 10.07 -12.34
CA SER A 129 -11.78 9.82 -11.67
C SER A 129 -12.15 10.94 -10.70
N ALA A 130 -11.17 11.48 -9.96
CA ALA A 130 -11.39 12.61 -9.05
C ALA A 130 -11.81 13.87 -9.80
N ILE A 131 -11.16 14.16 -10.94
CA ILE A 131 -11.50 15.28 -11.80
C ILE A 131 -12.93 15.11 -12.33
N ASP A 132 -13.29 13.93 -12.85
CA ASP A 132 -14.64 13.67 -13.36
C ASP A 132 -15.72 13.84 -12.28
N THR A 133 -15.44 13.37 -11.08
CA THR A 133 -16.35 13.51 -9.92
C THR A 133 -16.52 14.98 -9.54
N ALA A 134 -15.41 15.75 -9.49
CA ALA A 134 -15.43 17.17 -9.14
C ALA A 134 -16.23 18.00 -10.14
N TYR A 135 -16.07 17.74 -11.43
CA TYR A 135 -16.77 18.48 -12.46
C TYR A 135 -18.20 17.99 -12.72
N GLY A 136 -18.46 16.69 -12.50
CA GLY A 136 -19.80 16.11 -12.69
C GLY A 136 -20.74 16.33 -11.52
N GLN A 137 -20.24 16.25 -10.30
CA GLN A 137 -21.07 16.31 -9.08
C GLN A 137 -20.80 17.57 -8.23
N GLY A 138 -19.85 18.41 -8.64
CA GLY A 138 -19.38 19.57 -7.90
C GLY A 138 -18.32 19.20 -6.83
N VAL A 139 -17.57 20.22 -6.41
CA VAL A 139 -16.47 20.09 -5.43
C VAL A 139 -16.94 19.53 -4.09
N GLY A 140 -18.21 19.77 -3.73
CA GLY A 140 -18.83 19.25 -2.52
C GLY A 140 -18.84 17.70 -2.44
N ALA A 141 -18.91 17.01 -3.57
CA ALA A 141 -18.88 15.56 -3.63
C ALA A 141 -17.49 14.99 -3.26
N LEU A 142 -16.42 15.74 -3.47
CA LEU A 142 -15.06 15.40 -3.08
C LEU A 142 -14.80 15.63 -1.58
N THR A 143 -15.54 16.54 -0.97
CA THR A 143 -15.40 16.91 0.45
C THR A 143 -16.40 16.23 1.37
N GLY A 144 -17.29 15.41 0.82
CA GLY A 144 -18.37 14.72 1.52
C GLY A 144 -17.90 13.85 2.66
N GLY A 145 -17.79 14.45 3.84
CA GLY A 145 -17.82 13.76 5.11
C GLY A 145 -16.51 13.39 5.79
N GLY A 146 -15.34 13.91 5.39
CA GLY A 146 -14.13 13.57 6.15
C GLY A 146 -12.89 14.38 5.79
N ASN A 147 -12.04 14.61 6.78
CA ASN A 147 -10.73 15.28 6.70
C ASN A 147 -9.73 14.59 5.73
N SER A 148 -10.14 13.50 5.09
CA SER A 148 -9.25 12.62 4.30
C SER A 148 -8.86 13.17 2.91
N LEU A 149 -9.45 14.28 2.46
CA LEU A 149 -9.20 14.80 1.11
C LEU A 149 -8.35 16.08 1.06
N ARG A 150 -7.70 16.46 2.17
CA ARG A 150 -6.77 17.60 2.18
C ARG A 150 -5.61 17.45 1.18
N PHE A 151 -5.25 16.23 0.79
CA PHE A 151 -4.22 16.00 -0.23
C PHE A 151 -4.70 16.32 -1.65
N LEU A 152 -6.00 16.48 -1.87
CA LEU A 152 -6.56 16.98 -3.13
C LEU A 152 -6.61 18.52 -3.21
N SER A 153 -6.10 19.22 -2.19
CA SER A 153 -6.04 20.69 -2.23
C SER A 153 -5.26 21.25 -3.43
N PRO A 154 -4.22 20.59 -3.97
CA PRO A 154 -3.63 21.01 -5.24
C PRO A 154 -4.61 20.93 -6.43
N LEU A 155 -5.51 19.94 -6.44
CA LEU A 155 -6.57 19.82 -7.44
C LEU A 155 -7.54 21.03 -7.41
N ALA A 156 -7.82 21.57 -6.22
CA ALA A 156 -8.69 22.75 -6.09
C ALA A 156 -8.09 23.99 -6.75
N VAL A 157 -6.78 24.13 -6.79
CA VAL A 157 -6.09 25.24 -7.46
C VAL A 157 -6.25 25.15 -8.98
N PHE A 158 -6.34 23.94 -9.54
CA PHE A 158 -6.53 23.73 -10.98
C PHE A 158 -8.00 23.83 -11.42
N MET A 159 -8.96 23.81 -10.51
CA MET A 159 -10.40 23.82 -10.83
C MET A 159 -10.93 25.15 -11.38
N GLY A 160 -10.10 26.22 -11.41
CA GLY A 160 -10.39 27.42 -12.19
C GLY A 160 -10.23 27.23 -13.71
N SER A 161 -9.69 26.11 -14.16
CA SER A 161 -9.49 25.74 -15.55
C SER A 161 -10.57 24.77 -16.04
N SER A 162 -10.77 24.66 -17.37
CA SER A 162 -11.73 23.70 -17.91
C SER A 162 -11.29 22.26 -17.60
N PRO A 163 -12.22 21.28 -17.44
CA PRO A 163 -11.91 19.88 -17.21
C PRO A 163 -10.87 19.30 -18.17
N ARG A 164 -10.95 19.71 -19.46
CA ARG A 164 -10.00 19.29 -20.50
C ARG A 164 -8.58 19.77 -20.23
N LYS A 165 -8.41 21.03 -19.82
CA LYS A 165 -7.09 21.60 -19.50
C LYS A 165 -6.48 20.95 -18.26
N THR A 166 -7.28 20.76 -17.21
CA THR A 166 -6.84 20.10 -16.00
C THR A 166 -6.39 18.67 -16.29
N ARG A 167 -7.18 17.90 -17.07
CA ARG A 167 -6.82 16.54 -17.45
C ARG A 167 -5.56 16.48 -18.33
N ALA A 168 -5.39 17.42 -19.26
CA ALA A 168 -4.20 17.51 -20.09
C ALA A 168 -2.93 17.74 -19.24
N HIS A 169 -2.95 18.68 -18.31
CA HIS A 169 -1.82 18.91 -17.40
C HIS A 169 -1.47 17.71 -16.54
N PHE A 170 -2.49 16.98 -16.01
CA PHE A 170 -2.23 15.76 -15.26
C PHE A 170 -1.63 14.67 -16.14
N ASN A 171 -2.16 14.47 -17.35
CA ASN A 171 -1.62 13.49 -18.29
C ASN A 171 -0.16 13.80 -18.65
N ASP A 172 0.17 15.05 -18.94
CA ASP A 172 1.54 15.47 -19.27
C ASP A 172 2.47 15.22 -18.08
N TYR A 173 2.07 15.60 -16.87
CA TYR A 173 2.88 15.40 -15.66
C TYR A 173 3.16 13.92 -15.37
N TYR A 174 2.12 13.08 -15.36
CA TYR A 174 2.30 11.66 -15.07
C TYR A 174 2.96 10.90 -16.21
N SER A 175 2.76 11.30 -17.48
CA SER A 175 3.48 10.72 -18.61
C SER A 175 4.97 10.97 -18.49
N HIS A 176 5.38 12.16 -18.05
CA HIS A 176 6.79 12.48 -17.81
C HIS A 176 7.38 11.61 -16.70
N LEU A 177 6.69 11.48 -15.57
CA LEU A 177 7.14 10.61 -14.47
C LEU A 177 7.25 9.13 -14.88
N ILE A 178 6.34 8.64 -15.75
CA ILE A 178 6.36 7.25 -16.24
C ILE A 178 7.56 7.01 -17.18
N HIS A 179 7.96 8.00 -17.97
CA HIS A 179 9.10 7.85 -18.89
C HIS A 179 10.47 8.01 -18.22
N GLU A 180 10.53 8.62 -17.04
CA GLU A 180 11.77 8.83 -16.29
C GLU A 180 12.00 7.78 -15.19
N SER A 181 11.03 6.92 -14.89
CA SER A 181 11.13 5.85 -13.88
C SER A 181 11.60 4.53 -14.47
#